data_a8b72975a0aeea620216ac92f3168a0d
#
_entry.id   a8b72975a0aeea620216ac92f3168a0d
#
_cell.length_a   1.000
_cell.length_b   1.000
_cell.length_c   1.000
_cell.angle_alpha   90.00
_cell.angle_beta   90.00
_cell.angle_gamma   90.00
#
_symmetry.space_group_name_H-M   'P 1'
#
loop_
_entity.id
_entity.type
_entity.pdbx_description
1 polymer ?
#
loop_
_entity_poly.entity_id
_entity_poly.type
_entity_poly.pdbx_seq_one_letter_code
_entity_poly.pdbx_strand_id
1 'polypeptide(L)'
;MGFEIELMAPPGRSRLELAERVARRGGGAVRRFFHPQSEPSAVKGLATFENLTPGFEALDAGGQPLGRFVDDVTLQEGLTKSAAPRPGWYRVVADDARLLRLVMRHCDAEAPLAETMAKLAGLFGTAIEPHASGMVRVSDDRGVSVAIGAPLPGERERPCEIVTPPLEADHEAALESLLGEARGLGFAAPAEGATHIHFDAARLTSAAAIANLVNALGLHGAALKRLVKTNPRCTRLGHWPEGLNALVNAPHFAALPWEKAREGLASVGLKKFCDFNLLNIAAASPSKHTFEVRILPVYLEARPAIAAALLFEAILEWCVRPGLRAAPERLDAWIDELDLPDEIRAGWRAGAIAPDASA
;
A
#
# COMPACT_ATOMS: atom_id res chain seq x y z
N MET A 1 0.05 2.15 14.05
CA MET A 1 0.60 1.60 12.77
C MET A 1 -0.51 1.09 11.88
N GLY A 2 -0.27 0.95 10.55
CA GLY A 2 -1.23 0.38 9.59
C GLY A 2 -0.51 -0.60 8.67
N PHE A 3 -1.26 -1.58 8.13
CA PHE A 3 -0.73 -2.61 7.24
C PHE A 3 -1.44 -2.58 5.89
N GLU A 4 -0.68 -2.80 4.82
CA GLU A 4 -1.15 -3.16 3.49
C GLU A 4 -0.56 -4.56 3.19
N ILE A 5 -1.42 -5.58 3.01
CA ILE A 5 -0.98 -6.98 2.84
C ILE A 5 -1.55 -7.52 1.55
N GLU A 6 -0.66 -7.85 0.63
CA GLU A 6 -0.99 -8.33 -0.71
C GLU A 6 -1.25 -9.84 -0.71
N LEU A 7 -2.45 -10.25 -1.06
CA LEU A 7 -2.90 -11.64 -1.08
C LEU A 7 -3.55 -12.02 -2.41
N MET A 8 -3.64 -13.31 -2.67
CA MET A 8 -4.34 -13.86 -3.84
C MET A 8 -5.41 -14.85 -3.39
N ALA A 9 -6.66 -14.58 -3.76
CA ALA A 9 -7.75 -15.53 -3.59
C ALA A 9 -7.56 -16.76 -4.50
N PRO A 10 -7.97 -17.97 -4.09
CA PRO A 10 -7.99 -19.12 -4.95
C PRO A 10 -9.00 -18.92 -6.10
N PRO A 11 -8.88 -19.69 -7.22
CA PRO A 11 -9.85 -19.64 -8.31
C PRO A 11 -11.29 -19.78 -7.82
N GLY A 12 -12.19 -18.95 -8.35
CA GLY A 12 -13.61 -18.93 -7.98
C GLY A 12 -13.92 -18.11 -6.71
N ARG A 13 -12.93 -17.64 -5.96
CA ARG A 13 -13.09 -16.74 -4.80
C ARG A 13 -12.74 -15.30 -5.16
N SER A 14 -13.07 -14.39 -4.27
CA SER A 14 -12.83 -12.97 -4.48
C SER A 14 -12.53 -12.21 -3.18
N ARG A 15 -11.94 -11.03 -3.32
CA ARG A 15 -11.75 -10.12 -2.18
C ARG A 15 -13.07 -9.65 -1.55
N LEU A 16 -14.20 -9.67 -2.30
CA LEU A 16 -15.50 -9.39 -1.71
C LEU A 16 -15.89 -10.46 -0.68
N GLU A 17 -15.71 -11.73 -1.01
CA GLU A 17 -16.03 -12.83 -0.07
C GLU A 17 -15.23 -12.73 1.22
N LEU A 18 -13.97 -12.27 1.14
CA LEU A 18 -13.16 -12.02 2.34
C LEU A 18 -13.72 -10.84 3.14
N ALA A 19 -14.07 -9.73 2.47
CA ALA A 19 -14.70 -8.59 3.13
C ALA A 19 -16.01 -8.97 3.83
N GLU A 20 -16.87 -9.74 3.16
CA GLU A 20 -18.14 -10.22 3.73
C GLU A 20 -17.93 -11.12 4.94
N ARG A 21 -16.91 -11.96 4.91
CA ARG A 21 -16.58 -12.87 6.01
C ARG A 21 -16.07 -12.11 7.23
N VAL A 22 -15.20 -11.13 7.03
CA VAL A 22 -14.70 -10.24 8.07
C VAL A 22 -15.83 -9.42 8.67
N ALA A 23 -16.67 -8.78 7.85
CA ALA A 23 -17.81 -8.00 8.30
C ALA A 23 -18.82 -8.85 9.12
N ARG A 24 -19.14 -10.05 8.64
CA ARG A 24 -20.03 -10.99 9.34
C ARG A 24 -19.48 -11.37 10.71
N ARG A 25 -18.18 -11.62 10.83
CA ARG A 25 -17.52 -11.91 12.11
C ARG A 25 -17.64 -10.70 13.07
N GLY A 26 -17.53 -9.47 12.54
CA GLY A 26 -17.71 -8.23 13.30
C GLY A 26 -19.19 -7.87 13.57
N GLY A 27 -20.16 -8.70 13.13
CA GLY A 27 -21.58 -8.45 13.27
C GLY A 27 -22.10 -7.29 12.42
N GLY A 28 -21.37 -6.83 11.41
CA GLY A 28 -21.67 -5.68 10.58
C GLY A 28 -21.88 -6.01 9.10
N ALA A 29 -21.54 -5.08 8.23
CA ALA A 29 -21.82 -5.14 6.79
C ALA A 29 -20.62 -4.71 5.95
N VAL A 30 -20.68 -5.02 4.66
CA VAL A 30 -19.70 -4.55 3.66
C VAL A 30 -20.26 -3.30 2.98
N ARG A 31 -19.40 -2.31 2.78
CA ARG A 31 -19.65 -1.13 1.95
C ARG A 31 -18.73 -1.17 0.73
N ARG A 32 -19.29 -1.11 -0.46
CA ARG A 32 -18.52 -1.00 -1.69
C ARG A 32 -18.08 0.45 -1.92
N PHE A 33 -16.89 0.64 -2.47
CA PHE A 33 -16.38 1.95 -2.86
C PHE A 33 -15.53 1.85 -4.14
N PHE A 34 -15.30 2.98 -4.80
CA PHE A 34 -14.36 3.05 -5.90
C PHE A 34 -12.94 3.23 -5.38
N HIS A 35 -12.08 2.26 -5.67
CA HIS A 35 -10.66 2.31 -5.33
C HIS A 35 -9.84 2.82 -6.51
N PRO A 36 -9.17 3.99 -6.41
CA PRO A 36 -8.23 4.45 -7.41
C PRO A 36 -6.97 3.58 -7.34
N GLN A 37 -6.57 3.03 -8.47
CA GLN A 37 -5.33 2.29 -8.54
C GLN A 37 -4.14 3.22 -8.30
N SER A 38 -3.17 2.74 -7.55
CA SER A 38 -1.98 3.52 -7.18
C SER A 38 -1.07 3.83 -8.37
N GLU A 39 -1.27 3.13 -9.49
CA GLU A 39 -0.51 3.28 -10.72
C GLU A 39 -1.47 3.37 -11.92
N PRO A 40 -1.21 4.30 -12.84
CA PRO A 40 -1.94 4.33 -14.09
C PRO A 40 -1.61 3.08 -14.91
N SER A 41 -2.61 2.56 -15.61
CA SER A 41 -2.40 1.47 -16.57
C SER A 41 -1.73 2.00 -17.83
N ALA A 42 -0.64 1.34 -18.23
CA ALA A 42 0.04 1.62 -19.49
C ALA A 42 -0.09 0.41 -20.42
N VAL A 43 -0.62 0.64 -21.61
CA VAL A 43 -0.63 -0.33 -22.71
C VAL A 43 0.28 0.19 -23.80
N LYS A 44 1.21 -0.65 -24.27
CA LYS A 44 2.18 -0.26 -25.29
C LYS A 44 1.47 0.31 -26.53
N GLY A 45 1.81 1.54 -26.89
CA GLY A 45 1.24 2.25 -28.04
C GLY A 45 -0.09 2.98 -27.80
N LEU A 46 -0.61 2.96 -26.57
CA LEU A 46 -1.76 3.76 -26.14
C LEU A 46 -1.38 4.80 -25.10
N ALA A 47 -2.24 5.78 -24.93
CA ALA A 47 -2.08 6.76 -23.84
C ALA A 47 -2.19 6.05 -22.48
N THR A 48 -1.45 6.53 -21.50
CA THR A 48 -1.59 6.10 -20.11
C THR A 48 -2.94 6.54 -19.56
N PHE A 49 -3.62 5.66 -18.83
CA PHE A 49 -4.93 5.97 -18.24
C PHE A 49 -5.00 5.51 -16.79
N GLU A 50 -5.77 6.29 -16.04
CA GLU A 50 -6.08 6.04 -14.63
C GLU A 50 -7.23 5.06 -14.48
N ASN A 51 -7.28 4.30 -13.38
CA ASN A 51 -8.29 3.28 -13.13
C ASN A 51 -8.97 3.46 -11.79
N LEU A 52 -10.28 3.23 -11.77
CA LEU A 52 -11.05 2.87 -10.58
C LEU A 52 -11.49 1.42 -10.66
N THR A 53 -11.27 0.67 -9.58
CA THR A 53 -11.73 -0.71 -9.43
C THR A 53 -12.63 -0.85 -8.20
N PRO A 54 -13.44 -1.91 -8.07
CA PRO A 54 -14.21 -2.15 -6.86
C PRO A 54 -13.32 -2.42 -5.66
N GLY A 55 -13.49 -1.63 -4.61
CA GLY A 55 -12.99 -1.87 -3.27
C GLY A 55 -14.14 -2.17 -2.31
N PHE A 56 -13.85 -2.88 -1.23
CA PHE A 56 -14.83 -3.32 -0.23
C PHE A 56 -14.31 -2.96 1.16
N GLU A 57 -15.12 -2.29 1.94
CA GLU A 57 -14.80 -1.95 3.33
C GLU A 57 -15.69 -2.78 4.25
N ALA A 58 -15.08 -3.63 5.05
CA ALA A 58 -15.78 -4.37 6.08
C ALA A 58 -15.97 -3.47 7.31
N LEU A 59 -17.21 -3.38 7.79
CA LEU A 59 -17.60 -2.62 8.96
C LEU A 59 -18.03 -3.58 10.05
N ASP A 60 -17.86 -3.20 11.32
CA ASP A 60 -18.42 -3.91 12.47
C ASP A 60 -19.88 -3.53 12.71
N ALA A 61 -20.50 -4.10 13.75
CA ALA A 61 -21.89 -3.80 14.16
C ALA A 61 -22.12 -2.33 14.53
N GLY A 62 -21.06 -1.61 14.93
CA GLY A 62 -21.09 -0.17 15.22
C GLY A 62 -20.82 0.72 14.01
N GLY A 63 -20.56 0.12 12.83
CA GLY A 63 -20.20 0.85 11.62
C GLY A 63 -18.74 1.31 11.56
N GLN A 64 -17.88 0.80 12.47
CA GLN A 64 -16.45 1.11 12.44
C GLN A 64 -15.73 0.25 11.41
N PRO A 65 -14.72 0.78 10.69
CA PRO A 65 -14.00 0.03 9.70
C PRO A 65 -13.09 -1.04 10.34
N LEU A 66 -13.26 -2.28 9.89
CA LEU A 66 -12.40 -3.41 10.24
C LEU A 66 -11.23 -3.56 9.27
N GLY A 67 -11.43 -3.21 8.00
CA GLY A 67 -10.42 -3.27 6.95
C GLY A 67 -11.00 -2.97 5.58
N ARG A 68 -10.12 -2.61 4.64
CA ARG A 68 -10.45 -2.46 3.23
C ARG A 68 -9.79 -3.57 2.42
N PHE A 69 -10.48 -4.02 1.40
CA PHE A 69 -10.08 -5.11 0.52
C PHE A 69 -10.13 -4.57 -0.91
N VAL A 70 -8.95 -4.28 -1.46
CA VAL A 70 -8.82 -3.59 -2.74
C VAL A 70 -8.04 -4.42 -3.76
N ASP A 71 -8.11 -4.02 -5.03
CA ASP A 71 -7.33 -4.61 -6.09
C ASP A 71 -5.93 -3.99 -6.12
N ASP A 72 -4.88 -4.79 -6.25
CA ASP A 72 -3.56 -4.32 -6.68
C ASP A 72 -3.29 -4.83 -8.11
N VAL A 73 -3.26 -3.90 -9.08
CA VAL A 73 -3.04 -4.22 -10.49
C VAL A 73 -1.68 -4.86 -10.78
N THR A 74 -0.75 -4.81 -9.85
CA THR A 74 0.58 -5.38 -10.01
C THR A 74 0.61 -6.89 -9.74
N LEU A 75 -0.37 -7.40 -9.00
CA LEU A 75 -0.54 -8.83 -8.78
C LEU A 75 -1.13 -9.47 -10.03
N GLN A 76 -0.30 -10.11 -10.83
CA GLN A 76 -0.65 -10.65 -12.14
C GLN A 76 -0.46 -12.16 -12.26
N GLU A 77 0.47 -12.72 -11.48
CA GLU A 77 0.81 -14.13 -11.57
C GLU A 77 -0.32 -15.02 -11.07
N GLY A 78 -0.55 -16.11 -11.79
CA GLY A 78 -1.62 -17.06 -11.45
C GLY A 78 -3.04 -16.60 -11.83
N LEU A 79 -3.18 -15.51 -12.59
CA LEU A 79 -4.48 -15.07 -13.15
C LEU A 79 -4.68 -15.56 -14.57
N THR A 80 -5.88 -16.05 -14.88
CA THR A 80 -6.30 -16.41 -16.22
C THR A 80 -6.79 -15.18 -16.98
N LYS A 81 -5.89 -14.52 -17.70
CA LYS A 81 -6.19 -13.23 -18.39
C LYS A 81 -7.36 -13.30 -19.37
N SER A 82 -7.66 -14.47 -19.92
CA SER A 82 -8.80 -14.72 -20.84
C SER A 82 -10.08 -15.12 -20.14
N ALA A 83 -10.10 -15.21 -18.80
CA ALA A 83 -11.32 -15.54 -18.07
C ALA A 83 -12.40 -14.48 -18.31
N ALA A 84 -13.63 -14.92 -18.45
CA ALA A 84 -14.78 -14.04 -18.62
C ALA A 84 -14.97 -13.16 -17.37
N PRO A 85 -15.32 -11.88 -17.54
CA PRO A 85 -15.62 -11.01 -16.42
C PRO A 85 -16.76 -11.54 -15.54
N ARG A 86 -16.62 -11.44 -14.22
CA ARG A 86 -17.72 -11.76 -13.29
C ARG A 86 -18.79 -10.67 -13.34
N PRO A 87 -20.09 -11.04 -13.34
CA PRO A 87 -21.17 -10.07 -13.26
C PRO A 87 -21.01 -9.11 -12.07
N GLY A 88 -21.28 -7.83 -12.27
CA GLY A 88 -21.17 -6.80 -11.24
C GLY A 88 -19.73 -6.31 -10.97
N TRP A 89 -18.71 -6.92 -11.58
CA TRP A 89 -17.31 -6.47 -11.46
C TRP A 89 -16.93 -5.63 -12.68
N TYR A 90 -16.67 -4.34 -12.46
CA TYR A 90 -16.31 -3.41 -13.53
C TYR A 90 -15.27 -2.41 -13.04
N ARG A 91 -14.60 -1.76 -13.98
CA ARG A 91 -13.68 -0.64 -13.74
C ARG A 91 -14.14 0.58 -14.53
N VAL A 92 -13.75 1.75 -14.07
CA VAL A 92 -13.88 3.01 -14.82
C VAL A 92 -12.47 3.51 -15.10
N VAL A 93 -12.20 3.86 -16.35
CA VAL A 93 -10.90 4.39 -16.79
C VAL A 93 -11.07 5.76 -17.41
N ALA A 94 -10.09 6.63 -17.20
CA ALA A 94 -9.99 7.96 -17.81
C ALA A 94 -8.51 8.32 -17.96
N ASP A 95 -8.21 9.26 -18.83
CA ASP A 95 -6.85 9.79 -19.03
C ASP A 95 -6.45 10.83 -17.95
N ASP A 96 -7.40 11.28 -17.14
CA ASP A 96 -7.21 12.26 -16.09
C ASP A 96 -7.80 11.78 -14.75
N ALA A 97 -6.95 11.70 -13.73
CA ALA A 97 -7.36 11.34 -12.37
C ALA A 97 -8.44 12.28 -11.78
N ARG A 98 -8.57 13.52 -12.28
CA ARG A 98 -9.62 14.45 -11.84
C ARG A 98 -11.02 13.96 -12.27
N LEU A 99 -11.13 13.34 -13.44
CA LEU A 99 -12.38 12.74 -13.92
C LEU A 99 -12.79 11.56 -13.03
N LEU A 100 -11.85 10.72 -12.65
CA LEU A 100 -12.12 9.63 -11.71
C LEU A 100 -12.54 10.12 -10.31
N ARG A 101 -12.01 11.28 -9.86
CA ARG A 101 -12.49 11.89 -8.62
C ARG A 101 -13.94 12.36 -8.70
N LEU A 102 -14.43 12.78 -9.89
CA LEU A 102 -15.85 13.07 -10.08
C LEU A 102 -16.71 11.80 -9.97
N VAL A 103 -16.25 10.68 -10.55
CA VAL A 103 -16.92 9.38 -10.38
C VAL A 103 -17.03 9.02 -8.89
N MET A 104 -15.91 9.06 -8.16
CA MET A 104 -15.88 8.73 -6.72
C MET A 104 -16.79 9.63 -5.89
N ARG A 105 -17.00 10.87 -6.29
CA ARG A 105 -17.79 11.86 -5.55
C ARG A 105 -19.28 11.81 -5.87
N HIS A 106 -19.63 11.50 -7.12
CA HIS A 106 -21.00 11.69 -7.63
C HIS A 106 -21.70 10.40 -8.01
N CYS A 107 -20.98 9.28 -8.16
CA CYS A 107 -21.55 7.99 -8.52
C CYS A 107 -21.61 7.04 -7.32
N ASP A 108 -22.61 6.19 -7.30
CA ASP A 108 -22.74 5.15 -6.30
C ASP A 108 -21.91 3.92 -6.74
N ALA A 109 -21.01 3.46 -5.86
CA ALA A 109 -20.20 2.28 -6.13
C ALA A 109 -21.00 0.96 -6.09
N GLU A 110 -22.16 0.95 -5.46
CA GLU A 110 -23.07 -0.21 -5.45
C GLU A 110 -23.88 -0.31 -6.75
N ALA A 111 -23.98 0.78 -7.52
CA ALA A 111 -24.76 0.82 -8.75
C ALA A 111 -24.15 -0.05 -9.85
N PRO A 112 -24.97 -0.61 -10.77
CA PRO A 112 -24.48 -1.25 -11.97
C PRO A 112 -23.68 -0.31 -12.87
N LEU A 113 -22.78 -0.88 -13.70
CA LEU A 113 -21.92 -0.11 -14.61
C LEU A 113 -22.69 0.94 -15.43
N ALA A 114 -23.80 0.53 -16.07
CA ALA A 114 -24.58 1.43 -16.93
C ALA A 114 -25.14 2.64 -16.16
N GLU A 115 -25.61 2.43 -14.93
CA GLU A 115 -26.12 3.48 -14.07
C GLU A 115 -25.01 4.44 -13.59
N THR A 116 -23.87 3.88 -13.16
CA THR A 116 -22.66 4.66 -12.82
C THR A 116 -22.23 5.55 -13.98
N MET A 117 -22.16 4.99 -15.20
CA MET A 117 -21.73 5.73 -16.37
C MET A 117 -22.79 6.74 -16.84
N ALA A 118 -24.09 6.42 -16.69
CA ALA A 118 -25.17 7.38 -16.99
C ALA A 118 -25.13 8.58 -16.05
N LYS A 119 -24.84 8.35 -14.77
CA LYS A 119 -24.64 9.43 -13.80
C LYS A 119 -23.47 10.33 -14.17
N LEU A 120 -22.35 9.73 -14.60
CA LEU A 120 -21.18 10.49 -15.07
C LEU A 120 -21.53 11.28 -16.34
N ALA A 121 -22.18 10.67 -17.33
CA ALA A 121 -22.60 11.32 -18.59
C ALA A 121 -23.48 12.55 -18.30
N GLY A 122 -24.40 12.43 -17.33
CA GLY A 122 -25.24 13.55 -16.90
C GLY A 122 -24.45 14.76 -16.40
N LEU A 123 -23.26 14.58 -15.81
CA LEU A 123 -22.40 15.69 -15.38
C LEU A 123 -21.83 16.48 -16.59
N PHE A 124 -21.78 15.86 -17.77
CA PHE A 124 -21.31 16.47 -19.03
C PHE A 124 -22.46 16.85 -19.96
N GLY A 125 -23.72 16.69 -19.52
CA GLY A 125 -24.88 17.00 -20.32
C GLY A 125 -25.08 16.05 -21.53
N THR A 126 -24.51 14.83 -21.46
CA THR A 126 -24.51 13.83 -22.53
C THR A 126 -25.18 12.52 -22.10
N ALA A 127 -25.26 11.56 -22.99
CA ALA A 127 -25.74 10.21 -22.73
C ALA A 127 -24.60 9.19 -22.84
N ILE A 128 -24.82 8.01 -22.26
CA ILE A 128 -23.88 6.89 -22.40
C ILE A 128 -23.91 6.32 -23.82
N GLU A 129 -22.79 5.78 -24.26
CA GLU A 129 -22.62 5.08 -25.53
C GLU A 129 -22.24 3.62 -25.24
N PRO A 130 -23.24 2.69 -25.19
CA PRO A 130 -22.98 1.27 -24.96
C PRO A 130 -22.27 0.63 -26.16
N HIS A 131 -21.36 -0.32 -25.88
CA HIS A 131 -20.67 -1.12 -26.88
C HIS A 131 -21.01 -2.61 -26.71
N ALA A 132 -21.01 -3.38 -27.82
CA ALA A 132 -21.35 -4.81 -27.82
C ALA A 132 -20.45 -5.68 -26.91
N SER A 133 -19.23 -5.22 -26.58
CA SER A 133 -18.33 -5.89 -25.64
C SER A 133 -18.71 -5.71 -24.15
N GLY A 134 -19.82 -5.03 -23.84
CA GLY A 134 -20.20 -4.66 -22.48
C GLY A 134 -19.50 -3.41 -21.94
N MET A 135 -18.65 -2.77 -22.72
CA MET A 135 -18.08 -1.46 -22.38
C MET A 135 -19.12 -0.35 -22.56
N VAL A 136 -18.95 0.73 -21.83
CA VAL A 136 -19.79 1.93 -21.89
C VAL A 136 -18.89 3.16 -21.96
N ARG A 137 -19.01 3.93 -23.03
CA ARG A 137 -18.26 5.19 -23.19
C ARG A 137 -19.11 6.37 -22.74
N VAL A 138 -18.45 7.38 -22.16
CA VAL A 138 -18.97 8.70 -21.92
C VAL A 138 -18.11 9.68 -22.71
N SER A 139 -18.75 10.56 -23.49
CA SER A 139 -18.11 11.64 -24.22
C SER A 139 -18.61 13.00 -23.71
N ASP A 140 -17.83 14.06 -23.92
CA ASP A 140 -18.26 15.43 -23.66
C ASP A 140 -19.19 15.95 -24.78
N ASP A 141 -19.62 17.19 -24.70
CA ASP A 141 -20.46 17.90 -25.68
C ASP A 141 -19.81 18.06 -27.06
N ARG A 142 -18.49 17.81 -27.17
CA ARG A 142 -17.71 17.84 -28.41
C ARG A 142 -17.44 16.43 -28.95
N GLY A 143 -17.94 15.40 -28.32
CA GLY A 143 -17.72 14.00 -28.68
C GLY A 143 -16.34 13.44 -28.29
N VAL A 144 -15.58 14.16 -27.45
CA VAL A 144 -14.30 13.67 -26.93
C VAL A 144 -14.55 12.70 -25.77
N SER A 145 -13.90 11.54 -25.80
CA SER A 145 -14.05 10.52 -24.75
C SER A 145 -13.56 11.06 -23.41
N VAL A 146 -14.43 11.02 -22.41
CA VAL A 146 -14.16 11.45 -21.03
C VAL A 146 -13.77 10.27 -20.15
N ALA A 147 -14.52 9.17 -20.27
CA ALA A 147 -14.29 7.95 -19.51
C ALA A 147 -14.87 6.73 -20.22
N ILE A 148 -14.32 5.58 -19.87
CA ILE A 148 -14.83 4.27 -20.31
C ILE A 148 -15.06 3.41 -19.08
N GLY A 149 -16.30 2.94 -18.94
CA GLY A 149 -16.64 1.85 -18.03
C GLY A 149 -16.48 0.52 -18.74
N ALA A 150 -15.84 -0.44 -18.12
CA ALA A 150 -15.61 -1.75 -18.72
C ALA A 150 -15.76 -2.88 -17.68
N PRO A 151 -16.30 -4.05 -18.08
CA PRO A 151 -16.22 -5.23 -17.23
C PRO A 151 -14.78 -5.49 -16.79
N LEU A 152 -14.58 -5.91 -15.55
CA LEU A 152 -13.25 -6.18 -15.00
C LEU A 152 -12.75 -7.53 -15.52
N PRO A 153 -11.68 -7.57 -16.35
CA PRO A 153 -11.31 -8.80 -17.07
C PRO A 153 -10.41 -9.71 -16.22
N GLY A 154 -10.29 -10.97 -16.63
CA GLY A 154 -9.17 -11.86 -16.31
C GLY A 154 -9.00 -12.17 -14.83
N GLU A 155 -10.03 -12.58 -14.13
CA GLU A 155 -9.98 -12.96 -12.70
C GLU A 155 -9.49 -11.84 -11.75
N ARG A 156 -9.66 -10.57 -12.15
CA ARG A 156 -9.22 -9.42 -11.33
C ARG A 156 -10.01 -9.24 -10.01
N GLU A 157 -11.00 -10.06 -9.75
CA GLU A 157 -11.64 -10.17 -8.43
C GLU A 157 -10.78 -10.88 -7.39
N ARG A 158 -9.77 -11.67 -7.82
CA ARG A 158 -8.93 -12.51 -6.95
C ARG A 158 -7.81 -11.76 -6.23
N PRO A 159 -7.04 -10.85 -6.86
CA PRO A 159 -6.06 -10.04 -6.15
C PRO A 159 -6.73 -9.25 -5.02
N CYS A 160 -6.06 -9.21 -3.88
CA CYS A 160 -6.58 -8.58 -2.68
C CYS A 160 -5.44 -7.95 -1.88
N GLU A 161 -5.42 -6.64 -1.80
CA GLU A 161 -4.65 -5.93 -0.81
C GLU A 161 -5.56 -5.65 0.40
N ILE A 162 -5.21 -6.21 1.56
CA ILE A 162 -5.87 -5.88 2.84
C ILE A 162 -5.23 -4.61 3.37
N VAL A 163 -6.02 -3.54 3.48
CA VAL A 163 -5.59 -2.27 4.10
C VAL A 163 -6.28 -2.13 5.45
N THR A 164 -5.50 -2.17 6.52
CA THR A 164 -6.05 -1.99 7.88
C THR A 164 -6.35 -0.52 8.16
N PRO A 165 -7.32 -0.20 9.02
CA PRO A 165 -7.33 1.09 9.69
C PRO A 165 -6.06 1.25 10.54
N PRO A 166 -5.73 2.46 11.00
CA PRO A 166 -4.68 2.63 12.00
C PRO A 166 -4.97 1.76 13.24
N LEU A 167 -4.05 0.86 13.55
CA LEU A 167 -4.14 0.01 14.74
C LEU A 167 -3.46 0.74 15.89
N GLU A 168 -4.17 0.95 17.00
CA GLU A 168 -3.68 1.67 18.17
C GLU A 168 -3.39 0.73 19.35
N ALA A 169 -4.13 -0.37 19.45
CA ALA A 169 -3.98 -1.39 20.49
C ALA A 169 -4.27 -2.78 19.93
N ASP A 170 -3.91 -3.81 20.69
CA ASP A 170 -4.19 -5.22 20.37
C ASP A 170 -3.82 -5.63 18.94
N HIS A 171 -2.71 -5.08 18.45
CA HIS A 171 -2.26 -5.17 17.05
C HIS A 171 -2.27 -6.59 16.51
N GLU A 172 -1.75 -7.58 17.30
CA GLU A 172 -1.68 -8.98 16.88
C GLU A 172 -3.08 -9.57 16.72
N ALA A 173 -3.96 -9.37 17.69
CA ALA A 173 -5.33 -9.90 17.65
C ALA A 173 -6.14 -9.25 16.52
N ALA A 174 -6.00 -7.93 16.32
CA ALA A 174 -6.68 -7.21 15.24
C ALA A 174 -6.23 -7.72 13.87
N LEU A 175 -4.92 -7.84 13.65
CA LEU A 175 -4.37 -8.34 12.39
C LEU A 175 -4.71 -9.82 12.15
N GLU A 176 -4.62 -10.65 13.18
CA GLU A 176 -4.96 -12.08 13.10
C GLU A 176 -6.44 -12.29 12.78
N SER A 177 -7.30 -11.39 13.24
CA SER A 177 -8.73 -11.43 12.90
C SER A 177 -8.99 -11.34 11.40
N LEU A 178 -8.16 -10.61 10.65
CA LEU A 178 -8.24 -10.47 9.20
C LEU A 178 -7.54 -11.63 8.48
N LEU A 179 -6.32 -11.93 8.87
CA LEU A 179 -5.50 -12.96 8.23
C LEU A 179 -6.05 -14.37 8.45
N GLY A 180 -6.63 -14.65 9.63
CA GLY A 180 -7.31 -15.91 9.92
C GLY A 180 -8.49 -16.18 9.00
N GLU A 181 -9.30 -15.14 8.70
CA GLU A 181 -10.39 -15.25 7.74
C GLU A 181 -9.88 -15.45 6.30
N ALA A 182 -8.79 -14.75 5.93
CA ALA A 182 -8.16 -14.93 4.63
C ALA A 182 -7.65 -16.37 4.44
N ARG A 183 -6.89 -16.90 5.43
CA ARG A 183 -6.44 -18.31 5.42
C ARG A 183 -7.62 -19.30 5.37
N GLY A 184 -8.67 -19.03 6.14
CA GLY A 184 -9.89 -19.87 6.16
C GLY A 184 -10.63 -19.91 4.82
N LEU A 185 -10.43 -18.93 3.93
CA LEU A 185 -10.93 -18.91 2.56
C LEU A 185 -9.91 -19.43 1.54
N GLY A 186 -8.71 -19.82 1.96
CA GLY A 186 -7.64 -20.32 1.10
C GLY A 186 -6.85 -19.24 0.38
N PHE A 187 -6.87 -17.98 0.85
CA PHE A 187 -5.99 -16.94 0.33
C PHE A 187 -4.53 -17.30 0.60
N ALA A 188 -3.68 -16.99 -0.35
CA ALA A 188 -2.26 -17.29 -0.32
C ALA A 188 -1.41 -16.05 -0.65
N ALA A 189 -0.12 -16.13 -0.34
CA ALA A 189 0.85 -15.13 -0.77
C ALA A 189 1.04 -15.20 -2.29
N PRO A 190 0.80 -14.13 -3.04
CA PRO A 190 1.13 -14.08 -4.45
C PRO A 190 2.66 -14.06 -4.64
N ALA A 191 3.11 -14.57 -5.79
CA ALA A 191 4.53 -14.71 -6.05
C ALA A 191 5.30 -13.38 -6.04
N GLU A 192 4.67 -12.29 -6.47
CA GLU A 192 5.22 -10.94 -6.51
C GLU A 192 4.82 -10.06 -5.32
N GLY A 193 4.07 -10.63 -4.35
CA GLY A 193 3.47 -9.88 -3.26
C GLY A 193 4.44 -9.45 -2.17
N ALA A 194 3.99 -8.47 -1.40
CA ALA A 194 4.67 -7.88 -0.25
C ALA A 194 3.68 -7.53 0.88
N THR A 195 4.23 -7.20 2.02
CA THR A 195 3.54 -6.50 3.11
C THR A 195 4.17 -5.13 3.28
N HIS A 196 3.35 -4.09 3.35
CA HIS A 196 3.80 -2.74 3.68
C HIS A 196 3.32 -2.37 5.08
N ILE A 197 4.16 -1.66 5.83
CA ILE A 197 3.79 -1.13 7.15
C ILE A 197 3.93 0.38 7.13
N HIS A 198 2.87 1.06 7.56
CA HIS A 198 2.82 2.50 7.71
C HIS A 198 2.91 2.89 9.18
N PHE A 199 3.88 3.72 9.51
CA PHE A 199 4.04 4.32 10.83
C PHE A 199 3.64 5.79 10.79
N ASP A 200 2.99 6.29 11.83
CA ASP A 200 2.77 7.72 11.97
C ASP A 200 4.13 8.46 12.00
N ALA A 201 4.28 9.43 11.10
CA ALA A 201 5.50 10.18 10.94
C ALA A 201 5.55 11.48 11.77
N ALA A 202 4.59 11.73 12.66
CA ALA A 202 4.54 12.96 13.46
C ALA A 202 5.85 13.18 14.24
N ARG A 203 6.47 12.12 14.75
CA ARG A 203 7.73 12.16 15.49
C ARG A 203 8.98 12.29 14.61
N LEU A 204 8.86 12.05 13.29
CA LEU A 204 9.95 12.20 12.32
C LEU A 204 10.08 13.64 11.78
N THR A 205 9.30 14.59 12.29
CA THR A 205 9.28 15.99 11.84
C THR A 205 10.44 16.82 12.40
N SER A 206 11.66 16.28 12.28
CA SER A 206 12.90 17.03 12.53
C SER A 206 13.99 16.64 11.54
N ALA A 207 14.83 17.60 11.16
CA ALA A 207 15.94 17.37 10.24
C ALA A 207 16.93 16.33 10.79
N ALA A 208 17.21 16.35 12.09
CA ALA A 208 18.09 15.39 12.74
C ALA A 208 17.52 13.96 12.71
N ALA A 209 16.22 13.79 13.00
CA ALA A 209 15.57 12.47 12.94
C ALA A 209 15.60 11.89 11.51
N ILE A 210 15.34 12.70 10.48
CA ILE A 210 15.43 12.28 9.08
C ILE A 210 16.87 11.92 8.71
N ALA A 211 17.87 12.70 9.14
CA ALA A 211 19.29 12.39 8.89
C ALA A 211 19.67 11.05 9.53
N ASN A 212 19.28 10.81 10.79
CA ASN A 212 19.50 9.54 11.48
C ASN A 212 18.85 8.38 10.72
N LEU A 213 17.58 8.54 10.31
CA LEU A 213 16.81 7.52 9.59
C LEU A 213 17.45 7.17 8.24
N VAL A 214 17.76 8.17 7.43
CA VAL A 214 18.35 7.97 6.09
C VAL A 214 19.74 7.33 6.22
N ASN A 215 20.57 7.77 7.14
CA ASN A 215 21.90 7.21 7.32
C ASN A 215 21.85 5.77 7.85
N ALA A 216 21.02 5.49 8.86
CA ALA A 216 20.92 4.17 9.44
C ALA A 216 20.32 3.15 8.46
N LEU A 217 19.23 3.50 7.76
CA LEU A 217 18.63 2.61 6.76
C LEU A 217 19.48 2.54 5.47
N GLY A 218 20.23 3.58 5.13
CA GLY A 218 21.21 3.54 4.05
C GLY A 218 22.34 2.55 4.34
N LEU A 219 22.85 2.53 5.58
CA LEU A 219 23.88 1.60 6.03
C LEU A 219 23.37 0.14 6.08
N HIS A 220 22.20 -0.07 6.66
CA HIS A 220 21.70 -1.41 6.97
C HIS A 220 20.62 -1.93 6.01
N GLY A 221 20.18 -1.17 5.01
CA GLY A 221 19.05 -1.55 4.15
C GLY A 221 19.20 -2.92 3.50
N ALA A 222 20.37 -3.22 2.94
CA ALA A 222 20.65 -4.53 2.34
C ALA A 222 20.61 -5.66 3.40
N ALA A 223 21.17 -5.43 4.58
CA ALA A 223 21.16 -6.41 5.67
C ALA A 223 19.75 -6.61 6.23
N LEU A 224 18.96 -5.54 6.37
CA LEU A 224 17.55 -5.63 6.77
C LEU A 224 16.72 -6.42 5.76
N LYS A 225 16.92 -6.21 4.45
CA LYS A 225 16.23 -7.00 3.40
C LYS A 225 16.51 -8.50 3.52
N ARG A 226 17.77 -8.88 3.80
CA ARG A 226 18.11 -10.28 4.06
C ARG A 226 17.45 -10.79 5.35
N LEU A 227 17.54 -10.02 6.42
CA LEU A 227 16.99 -10.36 7.73
C LEU A 227 15.49 -10.65 7.68
N VAL A 228 14.72 -9.78 7.04
CA VAL A 228 13.27 -9.94 6.91
C VAL A 228 12.87 -10.88 5.76
N LYS A 229 13.84 -11.40 5.00
CA LYS A 229 13.61 -12.28 3.84
C LYS A 229 12.73 -11.61 2.78
N THR A 230 13.10 -10.41 2.38
CA THR A 230 12.40 -9.66 1.32
C THR A 230 12.16 -10.53 0.09
N ASN A 231 10.95 -10.50 -0.44
CA ASN A 231 10.59 -11.24 -1.63
C ASN A 231 11.37 -10.71 -2.86
N PRO A 232 12.28 -11.51 -3.46
CA PRO A 232 13.10 -11.07 -4.60
C PRO A 232 12.26 -10.82 -5.88
N ARG A 233 11.03 -11.32 -5.94
CA ARG A 233 10.11 -11.10 -7.06
C ARG A 233 9.30 -9.81 -6.94
N CYS A 234 9.36 -9.11 -5.82
CA CYS A 234 8.77 -7.80 -5.67
C CYS A 234 9.60 -6.77 -6.46
N THR A 235 9.06 -6.29 -7.58
CA THR A 235 9.77 -5.40 -8.52
C THR A 235 9.64 -3.91 -8.20
N ARG A 236 8.83 -3.55 -7.22
CA ARG A 236 8.54 -2.16 -6.81
C ARG A 236 9.38 -1.67 -5.65
N LEU A 237 10.55 -2.27 -5.45
CA LEU A 237 11.55 -1.88 -4.48
C LEU A 237 12.68 -1.12 -5.18
N GLY A 238 13.48 -0.40 -4.43
CA GLY A 238 14.63 0.30 -4.94
C GLY A 238 15.26 1.25 -3.92
N HIS A 239 16.38 1.82 -4.32
CA HIS A 239 17.10 2.79 -3.50
C HIS A 239 16.43 4.17 -3.56
N TRP A 240 16.69 4.96 -2.56
CA TRP A 240 16.39 6.40 -2.59
C TRP A 240 17.20 7.10 -3.68
N PRO A 241 16.73 8.28 -4.15
CA PRO A 241 17.52 9.12 -5.06
C PRO A 241 18.89 9.45 -4.43
N GLU A 242 19.96 9.45 -5.22
CA GLU A 242 21.33 9.77 -4.76
C GLU A 242 21.41 11.13 -4.02
N GLY A 243 20.63 12.11 -4.47
CA GLY A 243 20.55 13.42 -3.83
C GLY A 243 20.06 13.41 -2.38
N LEU A 244 19.32 12.38 -1.95
CA LEU A 244 18.83 12.31 -0.56
C LEU A 244 19.98 12.16 0.44
N ASN A 245 20.90 11.25 0.17
CA ASN A 245 22.05 11.04 1.04
C ASN A 245 22.95 12.30 1.11
N ALA A 246 23.19 12.93 -0.03
CA ALA A 246 23.95 14.18 -0.08
C ALA A 246 23.24 15.30 0.71
N LEU A 247 21.92 15.42 0.60
CA LEU A 247 21.12 16.42 1.32
C LEU A 247 21.23 16.24 2.83
N VAL A 248 20.99 15.04 3.37
CA VAL A 248 20.93 14.83 4.83
C VAL A 248 22.31 14.91 5.49
N ASN A 249 23.39 14.71 4.73
CA ASN A 249 24.77 14.83 5.18
C ASN A 249 25.40 16.20 4.85
N ALA A 250 24.64 17.12 4.26
CA ALA A 250 25.12 18.48 4.04
C ALA A 250 25.40 19.20 5.38
N PRO A 251 26.45 20.04 5.45
CA PRO A 251 26.73 20.85 6.63
C PRO A 251 25.47 21.58 7.09
N HIS A 252 25.19 21.52 8.39
CA HIS A 252 24.04 22.16 9.03
C HIS A 252 22.63 21.58 8.70
N PHE A 253 22.47 20.58 7.83
CA PHE A 253 21.15 20.03 7.54
C PHE A 253 20.40 19.62 8.82
N ALA A 254 21.04 18.88 9.72
CA ALA A 254 20.42 18.40 10.94
C ALA A 254 19.99 19.51 11.92
N ALA A 255 20.51 20.73 11.75
CA ALA A 255 20.15 21.91 12.53
C ALA A 255 19.08 22.78 11.85
N LEU A 256 18.62 22.41 10.64
CA LEU A 256 17.59 23.18 9.94
C LEU A 256 16.26 23.14 10.69
N PRO A 257 15.48 24.23 10.65
CA PRO A 257 14.06 24.19 10.98
C PRO A 257 13.36 23.14 10.08
N TRP A 258 12.38 22.43 10.65
CA TRP A 258 11.69 21.34 9.95
C TRP A 258 11.19 21.74 8.55
N GLU A 259 10.56 22.90 8.43
CA GLU A 259 10.02 23.36 7.14
C GLU A 259 11.09 23.45 6.05
N LYS A 260 12.30 23.91 6.39
CA LYS A 260 13.43 23.98 5.46
C LYS A 260 13.99 22.61 5.10
N ALA A 261 14.08 21.71 6.07
CA ALA A 261 14.47 20.33 5.81
C ALA A 261 13.45 19.64 4.89
N ARG A 262 12.15 19.82 5.12
CA ARG A 262 11.05 19.28 4.31
C ARG A 262 11.05 19.81 2.87
N GLU A 263 11.28 21.12 2.66
CA GLU A 263 11.47 21.72 1.33
C GLU A 263 12.63 21.03 0.59
N GLY A 264 13.75 20.80 1.26
CA GLY A 264 14.88 20.05 0.72
C GLY A 264 14.50 18.62 0.33
N LEU A 265 13.79 17.89 1.21
CA LEU A 265 13.32 16.54 0.92
C LEU A 265 12.38 16.50 -0.30
N ALA A 266 11.49 17.47 -0.44
CA ALA A 266 10.59 17.55 -1.59
C ALA A 266 11.34 17.78 -2.92
N SER A 267 12.51 18.42 -2.88
CA SER A 267 13.31 18.77 -4.06
C SER A 267 14.17 17.63 -4.62
N VAL A 268 14.45 16.57 -3.83
CA VAL A 268 15.37 15.49 -4.26
C VAL A 268 14.71 14.41 -5.13
N GLY A 269 13.44 14.57 -5.49
CA GLY A 269 12.76 13.64 -6.40
C GLY A 269 12.41 12.29 -5.75
N LEU A 270 11.98 12.30 -4.49
CA LEU A 270 11.48 11.11 -3.80
C LEU A 270 10.38 10.43 -4.60
N LYS A 271 10.38 9.10 -4.59
CA LYS A 271 9.39 8.25 -5.26
C LYS A 271 8.81 7.26 -4.25
N LYS A 272 7.56 6.83 -4.50
CA LYS A 272 6.92 5.80 -3.65
C LYS A 272 7.55 4.40 -3.84
N PHE A 273 8.14 4.12 -5.01
CA PHE A 273 8.75 2.82 -5.34
C PHE A 273 10.19 2.76 -4.85
N CYS A 274 10.34 2.56 -3.56
CA CYS A 274 11.61 2.41 -2.88
C CYS A 274 11.45 1.47 -1.68
N ASP A 275 12.55 1.02 -1.13
CA ASP A 275 12.56 0.11 0.02
C ASP A 275 11.89 0.75 1.26
N PHE A 276 12.10 2.05 1.43
CA PHE A 276 11.58 2.86 2.54
C PHE A 276 11.02 4.18 1.99
N ASN A 277 9.74 4.42 2.13
CA ASN A 277 9.07 5.54 1.48
C ASN A 277 8.93 6.75 2.42
N LEU A 278 9.59 7.84 2.06
CA LEU A 278 9.56 9.15 2.73
C LEU A 278 8.66 10.17 2.02
N LEU A 279 8.05 9.81 0.88
CA LEU A 279 7.31 10.76 0.06
C LEU A 279 6.16 11.44 0.82
N ASN A 280 5.44 10.68 1.65
CA ASN A 280 4.31 11.21 2.42
C ASN A 280 4.75 12.21 3.51
N ILE A 281 5.98 12.09 4.01
CA ILE A 281 6.57 13.05 4.96
C ILE A 281 6.93 14.36 4.24
N ALA A 282 7.56 14.23 3.07
CA ALA A 282 7.98 15.39 2.27
C ALA A 282 6.81 16.16 1.64
N ALA A 283 5.76 15.45 1.21
CA ALA A 283 4.63 16.02 0.48
C ALA A 283 3.66 16.87 1.32
N ALA A 284 3.79 16.88 2.64
CA ALA A 284 2.88 17.60 3.55
C ALA A 284 1.39 17.30 3.32
N SER A 285 1.07 16.06 2.93
CA SER A 285 -0.33 15.66 2.75
C SER A 285 -1.00 15.48 4.12
N PRO A 286 -2.04 16.24 4.45
CA PRO A 286 -2.71 16.11 5.74
C PRO A 286 -3.43 14.75 5.90
N SER A 287 -3.70 14.05 4.82
CA SER A 287 -4.46 12.79 4.84
C SER A 287 -3.58 11.53 4.91
N LYS A 288 -2.27 11.64 4.66
CA LYS A 288 -1.36 10.49 4.66
C LYS A 288 0.04 10.94 5.10
N HIS A 289 0.23 11.14 6.41
CA HIS A 289 1.51 11.55 6.99
C HIS A 289 2.18 10.33 7.63
N THR A 290 2.76 9.45 6.79
CA THR A 290 3.35 8.20 7.24
C THR A 290 4.75 7.97 6.68
N PHE A 291 5.58 7.26 7.45
CA PHE A 291 6.74 6.53 6.97
C PHE A 291 6.30 5.11 6.59
N GLU A 292 6.69 4.63 5.41
CA GLU A 292 6.27 3.32 4.92
C GLU A 292 7.48 2.39 4.70
N VAL A 293 7.43 1.21 5.30
CA VAL A 293 8.39 0.12 5.09
C VAL A 293 7.80 -0.85 4.08
N ARG A 294 8.53 -1.12 2.98
CA ARG A 294 8.01 -1.89 1.84
C ARG A 294 8.76 -3.20 1.56
N ILE A 295 9.83 -3.47 2.30
CA ILE A 295 10.74 -4.61 2.07
C ILE A 295 10.25 -5.94 2.65
N LEU A 296 9.07 -5.98 3.24
CA LEU A 296 8.61 -7.16 3.97
C LEU A 296 7.97 -8.19 3.02
N PRO A 297 8.20 -9.49 3.27
CA PRO A 297 7.48 -10.54 2.55
C PRO A 297 5.99 -10.50 2.90
N VAL A 298 5.18 -11.23 2.16
CA VAL A 298 3.78 -11.42 2.53
C VAL A 298 3.69 -12.24 3.82
N TYR A 299 3.03 -11.68 4.81
CA TYR A 299 2.70 -12.40 6.05
C TYR A 299 1.26 -12.90 6.00
N LEU A 300 1.10 -14.22 6.20
CA LEU A 300 -0.22 -14.84 6.34
C LEU A 300 -0.64 -15.02 7.81
N GLU A 301 0.23 -14.71 8.75
CA GLU A 301 0.01 -14.76 10.20
C GLU A 301 0.40 -13.42 10.82
N ALA A 302 -0.33 -13.03 11.87
CA ALA A 302 -0.11 -11.74 12.51
C ALA A 302 1.23 -11.68 13.26
N ARG A 303 1.59 -12.74 14.00
CA ARG A 303 2.78 -12.74 14.88
C ARG A 303 4.07 -12.33 14.17
N PRO A 304 4.47 -12.91 13.01
CA PRO A 304 5.66 -12.48 12.31
C PRO A 304 5.54 -11.06 11.72
N ALA A 305 4.34 -10.65 11.29
CA ALA A 305 4.10 -9.28 10.82
C ALA A 305 4.30 -8.26 11.96
N ILE A 306 3.78 -8.55 13.15
CA ILE A 306 3.93 -7.70 14.34
C ILE A 306 5.39 -7.69 14.81
N ALA A 307 6.10 -8.83 14.78
CA ALA A 307 7.52 -8.86 15.10
C ALA A 307 8.34 -7.92 14.16
N ALA A 308 8.03 -7.91 12.87
CA ALA A 308 8.64 -6.99 11.91
C ALA A 308 8.24 -5.53 12.20
N ALA A 309 6.97 -5.27 12.52
CA ALA A 309 6.52 -3.94 12.89
C ALA A 309 7.25 -3.40 14.11
N LEU A 310 7.40 -4.19 15.16
CA LEU A 310 8.14 -3.81 16.38
C LEU A 310 9.62 -3.49 16.08
N LEU A 311 10.26 -4.25 15.17
CA LEU A 311 11.63 -3.94 14.75
C LEU A 311 11.72 -2.55 14.12
N PHE A 312 10.85 -2.25 13.16
CA PHE A 312 10.90 -0.94 12.50
C PHE A 312 10.42 0.20 13.38
N GLU A 313 9.46 -0.03 14.26
CA GLU A 313 9.05 0.94 15.28
C GLU A 313 10.24 1.29 16.20
N ALA A 314 10.97 0.29 16.70
CA ALA A 314 12.16 0.51 17.51
C ALA A 314 13.28 1.25 16.75
N ILE A 315 13.44 0.98 15.45
CA ILE A 315 14.35 1.75 14.58
C ILE A 315 13.92 3.21 14.51
N LEU A 316 12.63 3.50 14.31
CA LEU A 316 12.11 4.87 14.30
C LEU A 316 12.31 5.57 15.64
N GLU A 317 12.03 4.88 16.75
CA GLU A 317 12.28 5.38 18.11
C GLU A 317 13.77 5.69 18.33
N TRP A 318 14.66 4.86 17.82
CA TRP A 318 16.10 5.13 17.87
C TRP A 318 16.47 6.38 17.09
N CYS A 319 15.87 6.59 15.90
CA CYS A 319 16.15 7.73 15.02
C CYS A 319 15.68 9.09 15.59
N VAL A 320 14.59 9.10 16.37
CA VAL A 320 14.03 10.34 16.95
C VAL A 320 14.68 10.75 18.27
N ARG A 321 15.58 9.94 18.82
CA ARG A 321 16.36 10.33 20.00
C ARG A 321 17.16 11.61 19.71
N PRO A 322 17.36 12.50 20.70
CA PRO A 322 18.01 13.79 20.48
C PRO A 322 19.41 13.70 19.84
N GLY A 323 19.68 14.59 18.91
CA GLY A 323 20.99 14.74 18.26
C GLY A 323 21.21 13.84 17.05
N LEU A 324 22.31 14.07 16.36
CA LEU A 324 22.79 13.16 15.32
C LEU A 324 23.37 11.90 15.94
N ARG A 325 23.03 10.77 15.34
CA ARG A 325 23.46 9.44 15.77
C ARG A 325 24.07 8.68 14.59
N ALA A 326 25.11 7.93 14.87
CA ALA A 326 25.66 6.95 13.93
C ALA A 326 25.20 5.56 14.38
N ALA A 327 24.55 4.83 13.50
CA ALA A 327 24.23 3.43 13.78
C ALA A 327 25.54 2.62 13.82
N PRO A 328 25.64 1.60 14.70
CA PRO A 328 26.75 0.65 14.68
C PRO A 328 26.94 0.04 13.29
N GLU A 329 28.18 -0.23 12.89
CA GLU A 329 28.48 -0.83 11.57
C GLU A 329 27.86 -2.22 11.39
N ARG A 330 27.72 -2.99 12.46
CA ARG A 330 27.13 -4.32 12.46
C ARG A 330 25.65 -4.25 12.82
N LEU A 331 24.81 -4.93 12.04
CA LEU A 331 23.36 -4.93 12.26
C LEU A 331 22.96 -5.55 13.61
N ASP A 332 23.63 -6.63 14.05
CA ASP A 332 23.37 -7.26 15.35
C ASP A 332 23.68 -6.32 16.52
N ALA A 333 24.77 -5.56 16.42
CA ALA A 333 25.11 -4.55 17.43
C ALA A 333 24.08 -3.40 17.45
N TRP A 334 23.56 -3.01 16.27
CA TRP A 334 22.49 -2.02 16.24
C TRP A 334 21.18 -2.55 16.83
N ILE A 335 20.82 -3.81 16.56
CA ILE A 335 19.63 -4.47 17.16
C ILE A 335 19.74 -4.48 18.70
N ASP A 336 20.94 -4.64 19.26
CA ASP A 336 21.16 -4.59 20.71
C ASP A 336 20.88 -3.20 21.31
N GLU A 337 21.02 -2.11 20.53
CA GLU A 337 20.69 -0.74 20.97
C GLU A 337 19.20 -0.38 20.85
N LEU A 338 18.42 -1.18 20.09
CA LEU A 338 17.00 -0.93 19.88
C LEU A 338 16.19 -1.27 21.15
N ASP A 339 15.13 -0.51 21.37
CA ASP A 339 14.18 -0.79 22.47
C ASP A 339 13.16 -1.84 22.01
N LEU A 340 13.53 -3.09 22.13
CA LEU A 340 12.74 -4.26 21.72
C LEU A 340 12.48 -5.17 22.93
N PRO A 341 11.33 -5.84 22.98
CA PRO A 341 11.11 -6.97 23.89
C PRO A 341 12.21 -8.03 23.72
N ASP A 342 12.68 -8.61 24.81
CA ASP A 342 13.85 -9.50 24.81
C ASP A 342 13.71 -10.69 23.85
N GLU A 343 12.53 -11.33 23.79
CA GLU A 343 12.26 -12.43 22.86
C GLU A 343 12.38 -11.98 21.39
N ILE A 344 11.82 -10.82 21.05
CA ILE A 344 11.85 -10.24 19.70
C ILE A 344 13.29 -9.84 19.33
N ARG A 345 14.00 -9.19 20.25
CA ARG A 345 15.42 -8.83 20.09
C ARG A 345 16.29 -10.04 19.83
N ALA A 346 16.15 -11.10 20.63
CA ALA A 346 16.90 -12.33 20.49
C ALA A 346 16.67 -12.99 19.11
N GLY A 347 15.42 -13.03 18.65
CA GLY A 347 15.06 -13.57 17.35
C GLY A 347 15.72 -12.80 16.19
N TRP A 348 15.61 -11.48 16.19
CA TRP A 348 16.22 -10.64 15.14
C TRP A 348 17.74 -10.65 15.18
N ARG A 349 18.33 -10.66 16.37
CA ARG A 349 19.79 -10.76 16.53
C ARG A 349 20.34 -12.06 15.98
N ALA A 350 19.70 -13.19 16.28
CA ALA A 350 20.12 -14.48 15.76
C ALA A 350 20.07 -14.50 14.21
N GLY A 351 19.03 -13.93 13.60
CA GLY A 351 18.92 -13.80 12.16
C GLY A 351 19.98 -12.86 11.54
N ALA A 352 20.39 -11.82 12.26
CA ALA A 352 21.41 -10.86 11.78
C ALA A 352 22.85 -11.44 11.80
N ILE A 353 23.12 -12.42 12.65
CA ILE A 353 24.43 -13.10 12.77
C ILE A 353 24.54 -14.28 11.79
N ALA A 354 23.40 -14.87 11.39
CA ALA A 354 23.40 -16.05 10.52
C ALA A 354 24.16 -15.75 9.21
N PRO A 355 25.13 -16.60 8.80
CA PRO A 355 25.81 -16.43 7.51
C PRO A 355 24.80 -16.57 6.37
N ASP A 356 25.06 -15.85 5.27
CA ASP A 356 24.25 -15.94 4.04
C ASP A 356 24.17 -17.42 3.62
N ALA A 357 22.98 -18.00 3.64
CA ALA A 357 22.71 -19.37 3.16
C ALA A 357 22.80 -19.51 1.63
N SER A 358 23.29 -18.47 0.94
CA SER A 358 23.43 -18.35 -0.53
C SER A 358 24.85 -17.90 -0.91
N ALA A 359 25.87 -18.66 -0.46
CA ALA A 359 27.22 -18.58 -1.04
C ALA A 359 27.46 -19.79 -1.96
#